data_fdf1f8c289739c2c4e6fa79e38fbdcfd
#
_entry.id   fdf1f8c289739c2c4e6fa79e38fbdcfd
#
_cell.length_a   1.000
_cell.length_b   1.000
_cell.length_c   1.000
_cell.angle_alpha   90.00
_cell.angle_beta   90.00
_cell.angle_gamma   90.00
#
_symmetry.space_group_name_H-M   'P 1'
#
loop_
_entity.id
_entity.type
_entity.pdbx_description
1 polymer ?
#
loop_
_entity_poly.entity_id
_entity_poly.type
_entity_poly.pdbx_seq_one_letter_code
_entity_poly.pdbx_strand_id
1 'polypeptide(L)'
;MNWLAKIKRILQVLRDLWNWLSNSLLNLVNKHIKKKRFGQNFLTDKHVLSNIFGFIDPKADDIFLEIGPGSGSMTEMFLGIPEKYDAIEIDKDLIKSLEKKFKNEKNFSIINKNILDLDLNNFVENNKKIRLIGNLPYNMSSPILDWCFKQIDLIKDMHFMFQKEFAYRCAGNETTESVSYTHLTLPTSSWV
;
A
#
# COMPACT_ATOMS: atom_id res chain seq x y z
N MET A 1 -4.70 12.28 -24.01
CA MET A 1 -5.55 11.13 -23.60
C MET A 1 -6.35 11.56 -22.38
N ASN A 2 -7.68 11.41 -22.39
CA ASN A 2 -8.58 12.03 -21.43
C ASN A 2 -8.38 11.45 -20.02
N TRP A 3 -8.00 12.29 -19.05
CA TRP A 3 -7.81 11.99 -17.62
C TRP A 3 -9.02 11.22 -17.02
N LEU A 4 -10.24 11.61 -17.37
CA LEU A 4 -11.48 10.93 -16.97
C LEU A 4 -11.58 9.48 -17.47
N ALA A 5 -11.04 9.18 -18.64
CA ALA A 5 -11.01 7.82 -19.18
C ALA A 5 -10.01 6.93 -18.43
N LYS A 6 -8.85 7.48 -18.02
CA LYS A 6 -7.88 6.78 -17.14
C LYS A 6 -8.52 6.43 -15.79
N ILE A 7 -9.22 7.37 -15.16
CA ILE A 7 -9.90 7.13 -13.88
C ILE A 7 -11.02 6.10 -14.01
N LYS A 8 -11.89 6.19 -15.01
CA LYS A 8 -12.97 5.21 -15.22
C LYS A 8 -12.44 3.79 -15.40
N ARG A 9 -11.31 3.63 -16.08
CA ARG A 9 -10.67 2.33 -16.30
C ARG A 9 -10.05 1.78 -15.00
N ILE A 10 -9.42 2.64 -14.20
CA ILE A 10 -8.91 2.29 -12.86
C ILE A 10 -10.06 1.82 -11.96
N LEU A 11 -11.17 2.58 -11.93
CA LEU A 11 -12.36 2.24 -11.14
C LEU A 11 -13.02 0.93 -11.59
N GLN A 12 -12.98 0.59 -12.89
CA GLN A 12 -13.50 -0.68 -13.38
C GLN A 12 -12.65 -1.86 -12.92
N VAL A 13 -11.32 -1.76 -13.04
CA VAL A 13 -10.38 -2.80 -12.56
C VAL A 13 -10.53 -3.00 -11.05
N LEU A 14 -10.72 -1.90 -10.29
CA LEU A 14 -11.00 -1.96 -8.86
C LEU A 14 -12.27 -2.74 -8.52
N ARG A 15 -13.33 -2.55 -9.30
CA ARG A 15 -14.61 -3.24 -9.12
C ARG A 15 -14.48 -4.75 -9.37
N ASP A 16 -13.78 -5.14 -10.41
CA ASP A 16 -13.66 -6.54 -10.82
C ASP A 16 -12.78 -7.33 -9.82
N LEU A 17 -11.67 -6.73 -9.37
CA LEU A 17 -10.82 -7.27 -8.30
C LEU A 17 -11.55 -7.34 -6.96
N TRP A 18 -12.35 -6.33 -6.64
CA TRP A 18 -13.16 -6.28 -5.45
C TRP A 18 -14.13 -7.46 -5.33
N ASN A 19 -14.88 -7.75 -6.40
CA ASN A 19 -15.86 -8.85 -6.41
C ASN A 19 -15.20 -10.22 -6.19
N TRP A 20 -13.97 -10.40 -6.62
CA TRP A 20 -13.20 -11.63 -6.41
C TRP A 20 -12.64 -11.73 -4.97
N LEU A 21 -12.10 -10.62 -4.44
CA LEU A 21 -11.48 -10.54 -3.10
C LEU A 21 -12.50 -10.60 -1.95
N SER A 22 -13.66 -9.97 -2.12
CA SER A 22 -14.67 -9.88 -1.06
C SER A 22 -15.18 -11.25 -0.61
N ASN A 23 -15.23 -12.23 -1.51
CA ASN A 23 -15.69 -13.58 -1.19
C ASN A 23 -14.65 -14.46 -0.47
N SER A 24 -13.35 -14.17 -0.63
CA SER A 24 -12.28 -15.00 -0.08
C SER A 24 -11.71 -14.50 1.26
N LEU A 25 -11.69 -13.18 1.48
CA LEU A 25 -11.01 -12.55 2.63
C LEU A 25 -11.93 -12.14 3.79
N LEU A 26 -13.23 -12.03 3.56
CA LEU A 26 -14.18 -11.53 4.56
C LEU A 26 -14.22 -12.34 5.86
N ASN A 27 -13.88 -13.61 5.83
CA ASN A 27 -13.94 -14.50 7.00
C ASN A 27 -12.67 -14.46 7.87
N LEU A 28 -11.55 -13.92 7.38
CA LEU A 28 -10.26 -13.98 8.08
C LEU A 28 -9.92 -12.75 8.93
N VAL A 29 -10.53 -11.60 8.63
CA VAL A 29 -10.08 -10.29 9.19
C VAL A 29 -10.67 -9.96 10.57
N ASN A 30 -11.72 -10.62 11.01
CA ASN A 30 -12.54 -10.16 12.16
C ASN A 30 -11.96 -10.40 13.57
N LYS A 31 -10.77 -10.97 13.75
CA LYS A 31 -10.37 -11.45 15.07
C LYS A 31 -9.29 -10.69 15.85
N HIS A 32 -8.41 -9.89 15.25
CA HIS A 32 -7.24 -9.36 15.99
C HIS A 32 -6.77 -7.96 15.61
N ILE A 33 -7.55 -6.92 15.93
CA ILE A 33 -7.06 -5.53 15.83
C ILE A 33 -6.92 -4.92 17.22
N LYS A 34 -5.69 -4.63 17.66
CA LYS A 34 -5.41 -3.85 18.88
C LYS A 34 -5.32 -2.36 18.54
N LYS A 35 -6.18 -1.54 19.17
CA LYS A 35 -6.14 -0.07 19.09
C LYS A 35 -4.93 0.47 19.86
N LYS A 36 -4.09 1.28 19.25
CA LYS A 36 -3.10 2.13 19.93
C LYS A 36 -3.14 3.58 19.44
N ARG A 37 -2.56 4.48 20.27
CA ARG A 37 -2.46 5.95 20.15
C ARG A 37 -2.38 6.42 18.69
N PHE A 38 -3.23 7.34 18.25
CA PHE A 38 -3.39 7.89 16.88
C PHE A 38 -4.28 7.09 15.90
N GLY A 39 -5.12 6.14 16.36
CA GLY A 39 -6.00 5.40 15.45
C GLY A 39 -5.27 4.43 14.53
N GLN A 40 -4.03 4.06 14.84
CA GLN A 40 -3.24 3.10 14.07
C GLN A 40 -3.67 1.67 14.42
N ASN A 41 -4.16 0.93 13.45
CA ASN A 41 -4.40 -0.50 13.54
C ASN A 41 -3.17 -1.22 12.96
N PHE A 42 -2.34 -1.78 13.83
CA PHE A 42 -1.20 -2.58 13.38
C PHE A 42 -1.67 -3.94 12.88
N LEU A 43 -1.32 -4.26 11.66
CA LEU A 43 -1.55 -5.59 11.11
C LEU A 43 -0.53 -6.56 11.69
N THR A 44 -1.01 -7.56 12.44
CA THR A 44 -0.14 -8.57 13.09
C THR A 44 -0.56 -10.00 12.76
N ASP A 45 -1.67 -10.19 12.04
CA ASP A 45 -2.14 -11.51 11.64
C ASP A 45 -1.29 -12.05 10.49
N LYS A 46 -0.55 -13.12 10.77
CA LYS A 46 0.37 -13.75 9.81
C LYS A 46 -0.34 -14.35 8.60
N HIS A 47 -1.55 -14.85 8.74
CA HIS A 47 -2.32 -15.39 7.61
C HIS A 47 -2.74 -14.28 6.65
N VAL A 48 -3.19 -13.16 7.20
CA VAL A 48 -3.54 -11.99 6.41
C VAL A 48 -2.32 -11.43 5.69
N LEU A 49 -1.20 -11.28 6.41
CA LEU A 49 0.06 -10.84 5.82
C LEU A 49 0.54 -11.78 4.69
N SER A 50 0.45 -13.11 4.91
CA SER A 50 0.83 -14.11 3.90
C SER A 50 -0.04 -14.00 2.64
N ASN A 51 -1.35 -13.77 2.80
CA ASN A 51 -2.24 -13.57 1.67
C ASN A 51 -1.89 -12.29 0.89
N ILE A 52 -1.66 -11.18 1.61
CA ILE A 52 -1.23 -9.90 1.00
C ILE A 52 0.06 -10.11 0.20
N PHE A 53 1.03 -10.79 0.79
CA PHE A 53 2.29 -11.13 0.14
C PHE A 53 2.08 -11.92 -1.16
N GLY A 54 1.24 -12.95 -1.11
CA GLY A 54 0.91 -13.77 -2.27
C GLY A 54 0.22 -12.97 -3.39
N PHE A 55 -0.60 -11.98 -3.04
CA PHE A 55 -1.24 -11.09 -4.03
C PHE A 55 -0.28 -10.10 -4.65
N ILE A 56 0.62 -9.54 -3.85
CA ILE A 56 1.58 -8.54 -4.30
C ILE A 56 2.65 -9.20 -5.17
N ASP A 57 2.99 -10.47 -4.89
CA ASP A 57 3.93 -11.29 -5.65
C ASP A 57 5.24 -10.53 -5.97
N PRO A 58 6.02 -10.15 -4.93
CA PRO A 58 7.20 -9.32 -5.08
C PRO A 58 8.29 -10.01 -5.91
N LYS A 59 8.96 -9.25 -6.76
CA LYS A 59 10.07 -9.73 -7.60
C LYS A 59 11.39 -9.08 -7.17
N ALA A 60 12.49 -9.74 -7.53
CA ALA A 60 13.83 -9.29 -7.16
C ALA A 60 14.24 -7.95 -7.80
N ASP A 61 13.58 -7.54 -8.88
CA ASP A 61 13.82 -6.28 -9.57
C ASP A 61 12.82 -5.17 -9.23
N ASP A 62 11.89 -5.42 -8.30
CA ASP A 62 10.92 -4.42 -7.86
C ASP A 62 11.57 -3.35 -6.97
N ILE A 63 11.01 -2.14 -7.04
CA ILE A 63 11.26 -1.04 -6.11
C ILE A 63 9.99 -0.78 -5.32
N PHE A 64 10.04 -1.00 -4.01
CA PHE A 64 8.92 -0.77 -3.12
C PHE A 64 9.05 0.53 -2.34
N LEU A 65 7.93 1.21 -2.14
CA LEU A 65 7.77 2.30 -1.18
C LEU A 65 6.59 1.99 -0.26
N GLU A 66 6.87 1.73 1.01
CA GLU A 66 5.86 1.48 2.05
C GLU A 66 5.45 2.79 2.73
N ILE A 67 4.16 3.06 2.78
CA ILE A 67 3.59 4.24 3.43
C ILE A 67 3.08 3.85 4.82
N GLY A 68 3.73 4.38 5.87
CA GLY A 68 3.37 4.13 7.25
C GLY A 68 3.64 2.69 7.70
N PRO A 69 4.90 2.24 7.76
CA PRO A 69 5.27 0.86 8.12
C PRO A 69 4.83 0.46 9.53
N GLY A 70 4.57 1.43 10.40
CA GLY A 70 4.12 1.19 11.76
C GLY A 70 5.11 0.33 12.55
N SER A 71 4.71 -0.89 12.97
CA SER A 71 5.61 -1.84 13.66
C SER A 71 6.53 -2.62 12.73
N GLY A 72 6.43 -2.42 11.41
CA GLY A 72 7.22 -3.09 10.40
C GLY A 72 6.81 -4.54 10.13
N SER A 73 5.56 -4.90 10.36
CA SER A 73 5.09 -6.28 10.13
C SER A 73 5.02 -6.61 8.64
N MET A 74 4.58 -5.65 7.82
CA MET A 74 4.59 -5.80 6.36
C MET A 74 6.01 -5.68 5.83
N THR A 75 6.77 -4.67 6.28
CA THR A 75 8.19 -4.50 5.97
C THR A 75 8.96 -5.81 6.12
N GLU A 76 8.84 -6.47 7.28
CA GLU A 76 9.56 -7.72 7.60
C GLU A 76 9.28 -8.85 6.59
N MET A 77 8.08 -8.88 6.05
CA MET A 77 7.65 -9.91 5.11
C MET A 77 8.23 -9.73 3.71
N PHE A 78 8.49 -8.49 3.33
CA PHE A 78 8.97 -8.15 1.99
C PHE A 78 10.48 -7.99 1.90
N LEU A 79 11.15 -7.67 3.02
CA LEU A 79 12.60 -7.47 3.05
C LEU A 79 13.37 -8.69 2.52
N GLY A 80 14.46 -8.41 1.80
CA GLY A 80 15.32 -9.43 1.21
C GLY A 80 14.87 -9.96 -0.15
N ILE A 81 13.72 -9.50 -0.68
CA ILE A 81 13.22 -9.91 -2.01
C ILE A 81 13.44 -8.82 -3.05
N PRO A 82 12.90 -7.58 -2.91
CA PRO A 82 13.01 -6.55 -3.93
C PRO A 82 14.43 -5.99 -4.01
N GLU A 83 14.75 -5.36 -5.13
CA GLU A 83 16.00 -4.63 -5.31
C GLU A 83 16.16 -3.53 -4.27
N LYS A 84 15.06 -2.79 -4.01
CA LYS A 84 15.02 -1.68 -3.08
C LYS A 84 13.70 -1.63 -2.34
N TYR A 85 13.77 -1.32 -1.05
CA TYR A 85 12.62 -1.16 -0.18
C TYR A 85 12.77 0.09 0.67
N ASP A 86 12.03 1.13 0.31
CA ASP A 86 11.97 2.37 1.09
C ASP A 86 10.69 2.41 1.92
N ALA A 87 10.76 2.97 3.12
CA ALA A 87 9.61 3.19 3.98
C ALA A 87 9.52 4.67 4.41
N ILE A 88 8.30 5.21 4.43
CA ILE A 88 8.03 6.58 4.85
C ILE A 88 7.22 6.56 6.14
N GLU A 89 7.77 7.18 7.18
CA GLU A 89 7.12 7.27 8.49
C GLU A 89 7.27 8.69 9.06
N ILE A 90 6.23 9.17 9.72
CA ILE A 90 6.22 10.48 10.36
C ILE A 90 6.57 10.38 11.86
N ASP A 91 6.30 9.25 12.49
CA ASP A 91 6.56 9.02 13.91
C ASP A 91 8.04 8.63 14.14
N LYS A 92 8.77 9.57 14.77
CA LYS A 92 10.21 9.40 15.06
C LYS A 92 10.51 8.23 16.01
N ASP A 93 9.58 7.84 16.86
CA ASP A 93 9.81 6.71 17.79
C ASP A 93 9.68 5.37 17.06
N LEU A 94 8.73 5.29 16.11
CA LEU A 94 8.61 4.13 15.21
C LEU A 94 9.86 4.01 14.32
N ILE A 95 10.35 5.11 13.77
CA ILE A 95 11.55 5.13 12.93
C ILE A 95 12.75 4.52 13.69
N LYS A 96 13.05 5.01 14.89
CA LYS A 96 14.14 4.47 15.71
C LYS A 96 14.01 2.97 15.96
N SER A 97 12.77 2.50 16.18
CA SER A 97 12.49 1.08 16.37
C SER A 97 12.77 0.26 15.10
N LEU A 98 12.33 0.78 13.95
CA LEU A 98 12.51 0.13 12.65
C LEU A 98 13.96 0.12 12.19
N GLU A 99 14.68 1.22 12.35
CA GLU A 99 16.13 1.31 12.09
C GLU A 99 16.90 0.27 12.90
N LYS A 100 16.55 0.10 14.19
CA LYS A 100 17.16 -0.91 15.04
C LYS A 100 16.80 -2.33 14.59
N LYS A 101 15.52 -2.55 14.24
CA LYS A 101 14.98 -3.86 13.83
C LYS A 101 15.61 -4.33 12.53
N PHE A 102 15.74 -3.45 11.55
CA PHE A 102 16.19 -3.76 10.19
C PHE A 102 17.60 -3.26 9.86
N LYS A 103 18.43 -3.00 10.85
CA LYS A 103 19.78 -2.45 10.71
C LYS A 103 20.72 -3.23 9.78
N ASN A 104 20.45 -4.52 9.57
CA ASN A 104 21.29 -5.41 8.76
C ASN A 104 20.77 -5.55 7.32
N GLU A 105 19.60 -4.99 7.02
CA GLU A 105 18.96 -5.09 5.70
C GLU A 105 19.52 -4.01 4.78
N LYS A 106 20.34 -4.42 3.80
CA LYS A 106 21.07 -3.49 2.92
C LYS A 106 20.18 -2.80 1.89
N ASN A 107 19.06 -3.42 1.54
CA ASN A 107 18.09 -2.90 0.57
C ASN A 107 16.97 -2.08 1.22
N PHE A 108 17.04 -1.83 2.55
CA PHE A 108 16.03 -1.10 3.30
C PHE A 108 16.50 0.30 3.67
N SER A 109 15.63 1.28 3.46
CA SER A 109 15.78 2.61 4.06
C SER A 109 14.47 3.11 4.66
N ILE A 110 14.55 3.95 5.68
CA ILE A 110 13.40 4.62 6.28
C ILE A 110 13.61 6.11 6.30
N ILE A 111 12.58 6.86 5.89
CA ILE A 111 12.63 8.29 5.70
C ILE A 111 11.60 8.95 6.60
N ASN A 112 12.06 9.88 7.46
CA ASN A 112 11.18 10.67 8.31
C ASN A 112 10.59 11.84 7.52
N LYS A 113 9.45 11.62 6.90
CA LYS A 113 8.77 12.65 6.11
C LYS A 113 7.27 12.40 6.04
N ASN A 114 6.51 13.46 5.79
CA ASN A 114 5.12 13.29 5.39
C ASN A 114 5.09 12.83 3.93
N ILE A 115 4.34 11.77 3.64
CA ILE A 115 4.21 11.22 2.28
C ILE A 115 3.71 12.26 1.27
N LEU A 116 2.83 13.17 1.68
CA LEU A 116 2.26 14.20 0.81
C LEU A 116 3.29 15.23 0.33
N ASP A 117 4.44 15.33 1.02
CA ASP A 117 5.55 16.24 0.68
C ASP A 117 6.64 15.55 -0.17
N LEU A 118 6.39 14.31 -0.61
CA LEU A 118 7.35 13.55 -1.40
C LEU A 118 7.08 13.68 -2.90
N ASP A 119 8.18 13.73 -3.64
CA ASP A 119 8.20 13.57 -5.09
C ASP A 119 8.77 12.17 -5.41
N LEU A 120 7.97 11.33 -6.07
CA LEU A 120 8.37 9.98 -6.44
C LEU A 120 9.52 9.94 -7.44
N ASN A 121 9.81 11.02 -8.16
CA ASN A 121 10.98 11.10 -9.02
C ASN A 121 12.29 10.84 -8.25
N ASN A 122 12.33 11.14 -6.94
CA ASN A 122 13.51 10.88 -6.10
C ASN A 122 13.72 9.41 -5.76
N PHE A 123 12.77 8.55 -6.09
CA PHE A 123 12.79 7.11 -5.79
C PHE A 123 12.86 6.24 -7.05
N VAL A 124 12.63 6.83 -8.22
CA VAL A 124 12.73 6.13 -9.50
C VAL A 124 14.20 5.91 -9.84
N GLU A 125 14.57 4.66 -10.07
CA GLU A 125 15.90 4.25 -10.51
C GLU A 125 15.79 3.46 -11.82
N ASN A 126 16.69 3.75 -12.76
CA ASN A 126 16.76 3.03 -14.04
C ASN A 126 15.43 2.95 -14.82
N ASN A 127 14.60 4.00 -14.75
CA ASN A 127 13.24 4.06 -15.31
C ASN A 127 12.28 3.00 -14.77
N LYS A 128 12.59 2.38 -13.63
CA LYS A 128 11.70 1.41 -12.98
C LYS A 128 10.60 2.14 -12.22
N LYS A 129 9.37 1.70 -12.41
CA LYS A 129 8.22 2.24 -11.68
C LYS A 129 8.15 1.67 -10.27
N ILE A 130 7.63 2.47 -9.35
CA ILE A 130 7.54 2.18 -7.93
C ILE A 130 6.26 1.38 -7.63
N ARG A 131 6.37 0.39 -6.78
CA ARG A 131 5.25 -0.33 -6.19
C ARG A 131 4.95 0.27 -4.82
N LEU A 132 3.75 0.82 -4.66
CA LEU A 132 3.34 1.43 -3.40
C LEU A 132 2.58 0.42 -2.55
N ILE A 133 2.96 0.30 -1.29
CA ILE A 133 2.23 -0.54 -0.33
C ILE A 133 1.97 0.24 0.97
N GLY A 134 0.94 -0.14 1.72
CA GLY A 134 0.72 0.46 3.04
C GLY A 134 -0.62 0.13 3.68
N ASN A 135 -0.62 0.19 5.01
CA ASN A 135 -1.83 0.17 5.83
C ASN A 135 -2.18 1.61 6.22
N LEU A 136 -3.02 2.25 5.41
CA LEU A 136 -3.22 3.70 5.50
C LEU A 136 -4.13 4.11 6.66
N PRO A 137 -3.76 5.16 7.43
CA PRO A 137 -4.65 5.75 8.42
C PRO A 137 -5.90 6.33 7.74
N TYR A 138 -7.04 6.24 8.40
CA TYR A 138 -8.35 6.59 7.84
C TYR A 138 -8.46 8.02 7.31
N ASN A 139 -7.91 8.96 8.07
CA ASN A 139 -7.93 10.38 7.73
C ASN A 139 -6.97 10.73 6.58
N MET A 140 -6.03 9.85 6.25
CA MET A 140 -5.03 10.07 5.21
C MET A 140 -5.30 9.32 3.90
N SER A 141 -6.28 8.41 3.88
CA SER A 141 -6.56 7.57 2.71
C SER A 141 -6.87 8.39 1.45
N SER A 142 -7.77 9.36 1.54
CA SER A 142 -8.12 10.21 0.39
C SER A 142 -6.98 11.15 -0.05
N PRO A 143 -6.32 11.89 0.85
CA PRO A 143 -5.15 12.70 0.48
C PRO A 143 -4.01 11.90 -0.16
N ILE A 144 -3.75 10.69 0.34
CA ILE A 144 -2.69 9.83 -0.21
C ILE A 144 -3.07 9.35 -1.61
N LEU A 145 -4.32 8.95 -1.85
CA LEU A 145 -4.76 8.57 -3.20
C LEU A 145 -4.65 9.75 -4.18
N ASP A 146 -5.04 10.95 -3.78
CA ASP A 146 -4.88 12.15 -4.63
C ASP A 146 -3.40 12.42 -4.94
N TRP A 147 -2.52 12.27 -3.95
CA TRP A 147 -1.08 12.36 -4.13
C TRP A 147 -0.55 11.29 -5.10
N CYS A 148 -1.00 10.04 -4.99
CA CYS A 148 -0.65 8.95 -5.91
C CYS A 148 -1.09 9.27 -7.35
N PHE A 149 -2.32 9.74 -7.54
CA PHE A 149 -2.84 10.04 -8.87
C PHE A 149 -2.08 11.17 -9.58
N LYS A 150 -1.56 12.13 -8.83
CA LYS A 150 -0.71 13.20 -9.40
C LYS A 150 0.62 12.67 -9.96
N GLN A 151 1.08 11.53 -9.47
CA GLN A 151 2.35 10.91 -9.82
C GLN A 151 2.19 9.52 -10.47
N ILE A 152 1.02 9.25 -11.03
CA ILE A 152 0.60 7.92 -11.51
C ILE A 152 1.53 7.32 -12.55
N ASP A 153 2.22 8.14 -13.33
CA ASP A 153 3.12 7.70 -14.39
C ASP A 153 4.41 7.06 -13.82
N LEU A 154 4.74 7.33 -12.55
CA LEU A 154 5.88 6.76 -11.83
C LEU A 154 5.53 5.50 -11.04
N ILE A 155 4.24 5.15 -10.95
CA ILE A 155 3.72 4.06 -10.15
C ILE A 155 3.43 2.85 -11.03
N LYS A 156 3.95 1.67 -10.64
CA LYS A 156 3.65 0.38 -11.27
C LYS A 156 2.30 -0.13 -10.80
N ASP A 157 2.13 -0.21 -9.49
CA ASP A 157 0.89 -0.63 -8.81
C ASP A 157 0.82 -0.07 -7.38
N MET A 158 -0.36 -0.18 -6.78
CA MET A 158 -0.64 0.30 -5.42
C MET A 158 -1.44 -0.76 -4.65
N HIS A 159 -0.94 -1.15 -3.48
CA HIS A 159 -1.54 -2.15 -2.62
C HIS A 159 -1.80 -1.55 -1.24
N PHE A 160 -2.99 -1.00 -1.04
CA PHE A 160 -3.34 -0.31 0.18
C PHE A 160 -4.44 -1.02 0.95
N MET A 161 -4.27 -1.05 2.27
CA MET A 161 -5.35 -1.40 3.17
C MET A 161 -6.13 -0.15 3.55
N PHE A 162 -7.44 -0.20 3.36
CA PHE A 162 -8.37 0.85 3.71
C PHE A 162 -9.45 0.33 4.67
N GLN A 163 -10.15 1.25 5.33
CA GLN A 163 -11.43 0.90 5.91
C GLN A 163 -12.42 0.46 4.82
N LYS A 164 -13.29 -0.48 5.17
CA LYS A 164 -14.27 -1.08 4.26
C LYS A 164 -15.13 -0.03 3.57
N GLU A 165 -15.66 0.94 4.32
CA GLU A 165 -16.50 2.01 3.79
C GLU A 165 -15.76 2.86 2.75
N PHE A 166 -14.49 3.15 3.01
CA PHE A 166 -13.67 3.90 2.07
C PHE A 166 -13.36 3.06 0.82
N ALA A 167 -13.03 1.78 1.00
CA ALA A 167 -12.78 0.85 -0.08
C ALA A 167 -14.03 0.67 -0.97
N TYR A 168 -15.22 0.53 -0.37
CA TYR A 168 -16.48 0.45 -1.13
C TYR A 168 -16.76 1.70 -1.94
N ARG A 169 -16.55 2.90 -1.37
CA ARG A 169 -16.67 4.15 -2.12
C ARG A 169 -15.72 4.22 -3.31
N CYS A 170 -14.45 3.81 -3.10
CA CYS A 170 -13.48 3.75 -4.20
C CYS A 170 -13.89 2.75 -5.29
N ALA A 171 -14.52 1.62 -4.91
CA ALA A 171 -14.99 0.60 -5.84
C ALA A 171 -16.36 0.93 -6.47
N GLY A 172 -17.02 2.02 -6.05
CA GLY A 172 -18.35 2.40 -6.53
C GLY A 172 -19.50 1.55 -5.99
N ASN A 173 -19.30 0.85 -4.86
CA ASN A 173 -20.31 0.07 -4.18
C ASN A 173 -20.76 0.78 -2.89
N GLU A 174 -22.06 1.00 -2.74
CA GLU A 174 -22.64 1.50 -1.49
C GLU A 174 -23.02 0.28 -0.65
N THR A 175 -22.33 -0.01 0.47
CA THR A 175 -22.89 -0.60 1.70
C THR A 175 -21.84 -1.14 2.69
N THR A 176 -22.06 -0.80 3.93
CA THR A 176 -21.95 -1.32 5.31
C THR A 176 -20.75 -2.16 5.79
N GLU A 177 -20.26 -1.67 6.95
CA GLU A 177 -19.53 -2.22 8.11
C GLU A 177 -18.43 -3.28 7.91
N SER A 178 -17.24 -2.88 8.31
CA SER A 178 -15.98 -3.57 8.65
C SER A 178 -14.77 -3.22 7.76
N VAL A 179 -13.56 -3.55 8.20
CA VAL A 179 -12.29 -3.25 7.50
C VAL A 179 -12.16 -4.09 6.23
N SER A 180 -11.82 -3.47 5.12
CA SER A 180 -11.59 -4.15 3.85
C SER A 180 -10.22 -3.80 3.26
N TYR A 181 -9.64 -4.76 2.56
CA TYR A 181 -8.46 -4.57 1.74
C TYR A 181 -8.87 -4.16 0.33
N THR A 182 -8.26 -3.12 -0.19
CA THR A 182 -8.41 -2.74 -1.58
C THR A 182 -7.06 -2.85 -2.27
N HIS A 183 -7.02 -3.69 -3.29
CA HIS A 183 -5.87 -3.89 -4.14
C HIS A 183 -6.03 -3.03 -5.39
N LEU A 184 -5.14 -2.07 -5.57
CA LEU A 184 -5.08 -1.19 -6.73
C LEU A 184 -3.90 -1.59 -7.60
N THR A 185 -4.12 -2.46 -8.57
CA THR A 185 -3.15 -2.68 -9.64
C THR A 185 -3.47 -1.79 -10.82
N LEU A 186 -2.48 -1.04 -11.26
CA LEU A 186 -2.52 -0.34 -12.53
C LEU A 186 -1.98 -1.28 -13.59
N PRO A 187 -2.79 -1.71 -14.57
CA PRO A 187 -2.25 -2.48 -15.67
C PRO A 187 -1.26 -1.60 -16.44
N THR A 188 0.01 -1.96 -16.40
CA THR A 188 1.03 -1.47 -17.30
C THR A 188 0.83 -2.12 -18.66
N SER A 189 -0.24 -1.77 -19.37
CA SER A 189 -0.31 -2.11 -20.78
C SER A 189 0.56 -1.12 -21.54
N SER A 190 1.72 -1.59 -21.97
CA SER A 190 2.44 -1.03 -23.11
C SER A 190 1.44 -0.83 -24.24
N TRP A 191 1.17 0.40 -24.59
CA TRP A 191 0.51 0.73 -25.85
C TRP A 191 1.61 0.89 -26.88
N VAL A 192 1.67 -0.04 -27.79
CA VAL A 192 2.30 0.15 -29.10
C VAL A 192 1.36 1.01 -29.92
#